data_866ddb8dffb154ba34d87383076f112e
#
_entry.id   866ddb8dffb154ba34d87383076f112e
#
_cell.length_a   1.000
_cell.length_b   1.000
_cell.length_c   1.000
_cell.angle_alpha   90.00
_cell.angle_beta   90.00
_cell.angle_gamma   90.00
#
_symmetry.space_group_name_H-M   'P 1'
#
loop_
_entity.id
_entity.type
_entity.pdbx_description
1 polymer ?
#
loop_
_entity_poly.entity_id
_entity_poly.type
_entity_poly.pdbx_seq_one_letter_code
_entity_poly.pdbx_strand_id
1 'polypeptide(L)'
;MPYSSETNESLARIAPESEVMRSPIYRERLAEIAELGHAVVKLETQLQRITAQHAYAQLSQHILNMLKNAHSQLHTALSKLRTSPDRRRATKKVSMDVGLIEASGLFDTEWYLEMYPDVAESGMAPIRHLVLHGAYELRDPGPNFSAFKYHKTYPDVTEAGVPAILHYLRHGKAEGRRASKVGEGA
;
A
#
# COMPACT_ATOMS: atom_id res chain seq x y z
N MET A 1 24.23 58.58 48.10
CA MET A 1 25.05 57.75 47.21
C MET A 1 24.33 57.66 45.91
N PRO A 2 24.81 58.32 44.83
CA PRO A 2 24.18 58.17 43.49
C PRO A 2 24.75 56.95 42.86
N TYR A 3 23.89 55.98 42.51
CA TYR A 3 24.25 54.81 41.64
C TYR A 3 24.09 55.21 40.19
N SER A 4 25.20 55.57 39.68
CA SER A 4 25.80 55.48 38.35
C SER A 4 24.91 55.51 37.09
N SER A 5 25.10 56.59 36.39
CA SER A 5 24.79 56.94 35.00
C SER A 5 25.57 56.12 33.94
N GLU A 6 26.37 55.13 34.34
CA GLU A 6 27.27 54.40 33.39
C GLU A 6 26.61 53.22 32.67
N THR A 7 25.45 52.75 33.15
CA THR A 7 24.75 51.60 32.48
C THR A 7 23.91 52.02 31.28
N ASN A 8 23.63 53.29 31.09
CA ASN A 8 22.78 53.75 30.00
C ASN A 8 23.56 54.10 28.71
N GLU A 9 24.89 54.32 28.82
CA GLU A 9 25.73 54.59 27.64
C GLU A 9 26.17 53.32 26.89
N SER A 10 26.19 52.16 27.55
CA SER A 10 26.54 50.88 26.90
C SER A 10 25.43 50.32 26.00
N LEU A 11 24.18 50.66 26.25
CA LEU A 11 23.04 50.24 25.42
C LEU A 11 22.83 51.11 24.17
N ALA A 12 23.41 52.30 24.14
CA ALA A 12 23.30 53.22 22.99
C ALA A 12 24.21 52.86 21.80
N ARG A 13 25.01 51.79 21.90
CA ARG A 13 25.91 51.32 20.83
C ARG A 13 25.37 50.12 20.02
N ILE A 14 24.16 49.68 20.28
CA ILE A 14 23.49 48.73 19.40
C ILE A 14 23.03 49.54 18.20
N ALA A 15 23.64 49.29 17.04
CA ALA A 15 23.22 49.92 15.78
C ALA A 15 21.70 49.76 15.62
N PRO A 16 20.96 50.82 15.22
CA PRO A 16 19.51 50.70 15.05
C PRO A 16 19.18 49.51 14.15
N GLU A 17 18.17 48.72 14.52
CA GLU A 17 17.78 47.49 13.82
C GLU A 17 17.69 47.66 12.29
N SER A 18 17.31 48.88 11.84
CA SER A 18 17.26 49.26 10.44
C SER A 18 18.64 49.28 9.75
N GLU A 19 19.72 49.55 10.47
CA GLU A 19 21.08 49.61 9.90
C GLU A 19 21.73 48.23 9.85
N VAL A 20 21.47 47.38 10.83
CA VAL A 20 21.84 45.95 10.84
C VAL A 20 21.16 45.21 9.68
N MET A 21 19.85 45.44 9.50
CA MET A 21 19.08 44.83 8.42
C MET A 21 19.53 45.27 7.00
N ARG A 22 20.15 46.42 6.86
CA ARG A 22 20.73 46.94 5.60
C ARG A 22 22.12 46.39 5.33
N SER A 23 22.78 45.80 6.31
CA SER A 23 24.13 45.26 6.16
C SER A 23 24.15 44.16 5.08
N PRO A 24 25.12 44.16 4.16
CA PRO A 24 25.31 43.08 3.18
C PRO A 24 25.44 41.71 3.84
N ILE A 25 26.19 41.66 4.95
CA ILE A 25 26.40 40.42 5.73
C ILE A 25 25.07 39.86 6.27
N TYR A 26 24.19 40.75 6.77
CA TYR A 26 22.90 40.32 7.29
C TYR A 26 22.00 39.73 6.18
N ARG A 27 22.00 40.35 4.99
CA ARG A 27 21.25 39.83 3.83
C ARG A 27 21.79 38.50 3.34
N GLU A 28 23.11 38.35 3.31
CA GLU A 28 23.77 37.10 2.94
C GLU A 28 23.39 35.97 3.92
N ARG A 29 23.41 36.25 5.24
CA ARG A 29 22.98 35.27 6.25
C ARG A 29 21.51 34.93 6.15
N LEU A 30 20.65 35.88 5.85
CA LEU A 30 19.22 35.61 5.62
C LEU A 30 19.00 34.72 4.39
N ALA A 31 19.75 34.95 3.31
CA ALA A 31 19.68 34.12 2.13
C ALA A 31 20.15 32.68 2.42
N GLU A 32 21.26 32.53 3.15
CA GLU A 32 21.75 31.22 3.60
C GLU A 32 20.72 30.48 4.48
N ILE A 33 20.10 31.18 5.43
CA ILE A 33 19.02 30.62 6.28
C ILE A 33 17.82 30.19 5.43
N ALA A 34 17.45 30.96 4.42
CA ALA A 34 16.34 30.64 3.53
C ALA A 34 16.66 29.38 2.68
N GLU A 35 17.89 29.28 2.15
CA GLU A 35 18.35 28.09 1.42
C GLU A 35 18.36 26.83 2.30
N LEU A 36 18.87 26.96 3.54
CA LEU A 36 18.83 25.88 4.51
C LEU A 36 17.39 25.47 4.85
N GLY A 37 16.50 26.43 5.01
CA GLY A 37 15.08 26.19 5.23
C GLY A 37 14.44 25.38 4.09
N HIS A 38 14.70 25.76 2.83
CA HIS A 38 14.23 24.99 1.67
C HIS A 38 14.83 23.58 1.62
N ALA A 39 16.11 23.42 1.96
CA ALA A 39 16.76 22.11 2.00
C ALA A 39 16.14 21.21 3.07
N VAL A 40 15.83 21.74 4.25
CA VAL A 40 15.14 20.99 5.33
C VAL A 40 13.77 20.51 4.87
N VAL A 41 12.93 21.38 4.33
CA VAL A 41 11.59 21.02 3.83
C VAL A 41 11.67 19.93 2.74
N LYS A 42 12.66 20.04 1.85
CA LYS A 42 12.88 19.03 0.81
C LYS A 42 13.26 17.67 1.40
N LEU A 43 14.16 17.66 2.39
CA LEU A 43 14.58 16.42 3.07
C LEU A 43 13.44 15.79 3.87
N GLU A 44 12.62 16.59 4.57
CA GLU A 44 11.45 16.11 5.28
C GLU A 44 10.44 15.45 4.32
N THR A 45 10.20 16.07 3.16
CA THR A 45 9.32 15.51 2.13
C THR A 45 9.87 14.19 1.58
N GLN A 46 11.18 14.08 1.36
CA GLN A 46 11.82 12.85 0.93
C GLN A 46 11.73 11.76 2.00
N LEU A 47 11.96 12.11 3.26
CA LEU A 47 11.85 11.18 4.38
C LEU A 47 10.43 10.64 4.53
N GLN A 48 9.41 11.50 4.41
CA GLN A 48 8.01 11.07 4.42
C GLN A 48 7.68 10.09 3.29
N ARG A 49 8.21 10.32 2.08
CA ARG A 49 8.03 9.38 0.96
C ARG A 49 8.66 8.02 1.25
N ILE A 50 9.90 8.01 1.73
CA ILE A 50 10.62 6.76 2.04
C ILE A 50 9.91 5.98 3.15
N THR A 51 9.49 6.65 4.21
CA THR A 51 8.75 6.00 5.30
C THR A 51 7.41 5.45 4.86
N ALA A 52 6.67 6.17 4.01
CA ALA A 52 5.41 5.68 3.45
C ALA A 52 5.62 4.46 2.54
N GLN A 53 6.64 4.47 1.68
CA GLN A 53 6.98 3.33 0.83
C GLN A 53 7.39 2.10 1.65
N HIS A 54 8.18 2.30 2.71
CA HIS A 54 8.61 1.21 3.59
C HIS A 54 7.43 0.60 4.35
N ALA A 55 6.53 1.42 4.90
CA ALA A 55 5.32 0.97 5.57
C ALA A 55 4.39 0.20 4.61
N TYR A 56 4.26 0.67 3.36
CA TYR A 56 3.50 -0.02 2.33
C TYR A 56 4.10 -1.39 2.00
N ALA A 57 5.42 -1.47 1.84
CA ALA A 57 6.11 -2.73 1.56
C ALA A 57 5.97 -3.73 2.72
N GLN A 58 6.09 -3.27 3.97
CA GLN A 58 5.89 -4.11 5.16
C GLN A 58 4.46 -4.64 5.24
N LEU A 59 3.45 -3.79 5.02
CA LEU A 59 2.04 -4.21 5.03
C LEU A 59 1.75 -5.21 3.91
N SER A 60 2.25 -4.95 2.71
CA SER A 60 2.12 -5.87 1.57
C SER A 60 2.71 -7.24 1.88
N GLN A 61 3.91 -7.28 2.45
CA GLN A 61 4.57 -8.53 2.85
C GLN A 61 3.80 -9.26 3.95
N HIS A 62 3.26 -8.53 4.92
CA HIS A 62 2.43 -9.12 5.98
C HIS A 62 1.19 -9.80 5.41
N ILE A 63 0.43 -9.09 4.57
CA ILE A 63 -0.78 -9.64 3.92
C ILE A 63 -0.42 -10.86 3.08
N LEU A 64 0.66 -10.78 2.30
CA LEU A 64 1.12 -11.89 1.46
C LEU A 64 1.48 -13.13 2.30
N ASN A 65 2.16 -12.95 3.42
CA ASN A 65 2.51 -14.05 4.31
C ASN A 65 1.26 -14.71 4.94
N MET A 66 0.28 -13.93 5.35
CA MET A 66 -0.99 -14.44 5.87
C MET A 66 -1.74 -15.26 4.82
N LEU A 67 -1.84 -14.76 3.60
CA LEU A 67 -2.51 -15.45 2.49
C LEU A 67 -1.76 -16.73 2.08
N LYS A 68 -0.42 -16.69 1.99
CA LYS A 68 0.41 -17.88 1.72
C LYS A 68 0.21 -18.95 2.80
N ASN A 69 0.14 -18.54 4.05
CA ASN A 69 -0.11 -19.48 5.15
C ASN A 69 -1.49 -20.15 5.02
N ALA A 70 -2.53 -19.35 4.78
CA ALA A 70 -3.89 -19.85 4.54
C ALA A 70 -3.94 -20.80 3.32
N HIS A 71 -3.27 -20.45 2.23
CA HIS A 71 -3.15 -21.29 1.04
C HIS A 71 -2.44 -22.62 1.34
N SER A 72 -1.31 -22.58 2.06
CA SER A 72 -0.56 -23.77 2.47
C SER A 72 -1.40 -24.71 3.33
N GLN A 73 -2.15 -24.18 4.30
CA GLN A 73 -3.07 -24.95 5.12
C GLN A 73 -4.17 -25.60 4.27
N LEU A 74 -4.76 -24.85 3.34
CA LEU A 74 -5.78 -25.37 2.42
C LEU A 74 -5.20 -26.47 1.53
N HIS A 75 -4.02 -26.27 0.96
CA HIS A 75 -3.33 -27.25 0.10
C HIS A 75 -3.01 -28.54 0.89
N THR A 76 -2.54 -28.39 2.12
CA THR A 76 -2.26 -29.54 3.01
C THR A 76 -3.54 -30.30 3.35
N ALA A 77 -4.63 -29.61 3.65
CA ALA A 77 -5.93 -30.23 3.87
C ALA A 77 -6.43 -30.98 2.61
N LEU A 78 -6.32 -30.36 1.44
CA LEU A 78 -6.70 -30.98 0.18
C LEU A 78 -5.83 -32.17 -0.20
N SER A 79 -4.53 -32.18 0.12
CA SER A 79 -3.64 -33.30 -0.16
C SER A 79 -3.97 -34.54 0.70
N LYS A 80 -4.41 -34.31 1.94
CA LYS A 80 -4.90 -35.39 2.83
C LYS A 80 -6.21 -36.00 2.33
N LEU A 81 -6.98 -35.28 1.50
CA LEU A 81 -8.27 -35.70 0.94
C LEU A 81 -8.14 -36.45 -0.41
N ARG A 82 -6.92 -36.80 -0.84
CA ARG A 82 -6.65 -37.38 -2.19
C ARG A 82 -7.42 -38.67 -2.52
N THR A 83 -8.11 -39.28 -1.57
CA THR A 83 -8.83 -40.55 -1.73
C THR A 83 -10.31 -40.50 -1.32
N SER A 84 -10.90 -39.32 -1.04
CA SER A 84 -12.24 -39.21 -0.47
C SER A 84 -13.27 -38.49 -1.36
N PRO A 85 -14.58 -38.66 -1.08
CA PRO A 85 -15.66 -37.89 -1.75
C PRO A 85 -15.51 -36.38 -1.72
N ASP A 86 -14.67 -35.85 -0.82
CA ASP A 86 -14.38 -34.43 -0.68
C ASP A 86 -13.60 -33.84 -1.89
N ARG A 87 -12.92 -34.66 -2.72
CA ARG A 87 -12.31 -34.20 -3.97
C ARG A 87 -13.36 -33.63 -4.92
N ARG A 88 -14.55 -34.25 -5.01
CA ARG A 88 -15.64 -33.73 -5.85
C ARG A 88 -16.15 -32.38 -5.32
N ARG A 89 -16.21 -32.21 -3.99
CA ARG A 89 -16.60 -30.94 -3.36
C ARG A 89 -15.58 -29.85 -3.63
N ALA A 90 -14.28 -30.13 -3.48
CA ALA A 90 -13.21 -29.20 -3.75
C ALA A 90 -13.19 -28.74 -5.24
N THR A 91 -13.33 -29.69 -6.18
CA THR A 91 -13.40 -29.39 -7.61
C THR A 91 -14.64 -28.53 -7.91
N LYS A 92 -15.79 -28.88 -7.33
CA LYS A 92 -17.03 -28.10 -7.48
C LYS A 92 -16.87 -26.68 -6.94
N LYS A 93 -16.20 -26.51 -5.78
CA LYS A 93 -15.94 -25.20 -5.20
C LYS A 93 -15.09 -24.33 -6.14
N VAL A 94 -13.98 -24.88 -6.66
CA VAL A 94 -13.12 -24.16 -7.63
C VAL A 94 -13.94 -23.76 -8.87
N SER A 95 -14.75 -24.66 -9.40
CA SER A 95 -15.60 -24.37 -10.56
C SER A 95 -16.63 -23.25 -10.27
N MET A 96 -17.21 -23.25 -9.06
CA MET A 96 -18.12 -22.19 -8.64
C MET A 96 -17.40 -20.84 -8.50
N ASP A 97 -16.19 -20.83 -7.95
CA ASP A 97 -15.39 -19.62 -7.78
C ASP A 97 -14.96 -19.03 -9.12
N VAL A 98 -14.56 -19.89 -10.07
CA VAL A 98 -14.30 -19.49 -11.46
C VAL A 98 -15.53 -18.83 -12.06
N GLY A 99 -16.70 -19.50 -12.04
CA GLY A 99 -17.93 -18.93 -12.59
C GLY A 99 -18.37 -17.62 -11.92
N LEU A 100 -18.14 -17.50 -10.61
CA LEU A 100 -18.43 -16.26 -9.88
C LEU A 100 -17.56 -15.09 -10.35
N ILE A 101 -16.27 -15.35 -10.54
CA ILE A 101 -15.31 -14.33 -11.01
C ILE A 101 -15.58 -13.97 -12.46
N GLU A 102 -15.83 -14.95 -13.34
CA GLU A 102 -16.20 -14.71 -14.76
C GLU A 102 -17.45 -13.83 -14.86
N ALA A 103 -18.51 -14.17 -14.12
CA ALA A 103 -19.75 -13.42 -14.13
C ALA A 103 -19.63 -12.01 -13.58
N SER A 104 -18.58 -11.71 -12.81
CA SER A 104 -18.40 -10.40 -12.17
C SER A 104 -17.94 -9.31 -13.13
N GLY A 105 -17.30 -9.67 -14.26
CA GLY A 105 -16.63 -8.74 -15.17
C GLY A 105 -15.39 -8.04 -14.58
N LEU A 106 -14.87 -8.50 -13.43
CA LEU A 106 -13.66 -7.94 -12.82
C LEU A 106 -12.37 -8.63 -13.28
N PHE A 107 -12.49 -9.81 -13.89
CA PHE A 107 -11.36 -10.55 -14.42
C PHE A 107 -11.12 -10.16 -15.88
N ASP A 108 -9.89 -9.70 -16.17
CA ASP A 108 -9.43 -9.38 -17.50
C ASP A 108 -8.27 -10.30 -17.86
N THR A 109 -8.51 -11.20 -18.82
CA THR A 109 -7.55 -12.24 -19.19
C THR A 109 -6.29 -11.65 -19.84
N GLU A 110 -6.43 -10.66 -20.73
CA GLU A 110 -5.32 -10.06 -21.44
C GLU A 110 -4.45 -9.29 -20.46
N TRP A 111 -5.07 -8.41 -19.68
CA TRP A 111 -4.40 -7.66 -18.62
C TRP A 111 -3.70 -8.58 -17.61
N TYR A 112 -4.34 -9.69 -17.22
CA TYR A 112 -3.78 -10.63 -16.25
C TYR A 112 -2.52 -11.32 -16.78
N LEU A 113 -2.50 -11.70 -18.05
CA LEU A 113 -1.34 -12.32 -18.70
C LEU A 113 -0.21 -11.32 -18.96
N GLU A 114 -0.53 -10.07 -19.27
CA GLU A 114 0.47 -9.00 -19.39
C GLU A 114 1.14 -8.68 -18.05
N MET A 115 0.34 -8.60 -16.98
CA MET A 115 0.85 -8.30 -15.63
C MET A 115 1.60 -9.48 -15.00
N TYR A 116 1.25 -10.71 -15.35
CA TYR A 116 1.81 -11.93 -14.75
C TYR A 116 2.27 -12.92 -15.85
N PRO A 117 3.41 -12.66 -16.51
CA PRO A 117 3.90 -13.49 -17.62
C PRO A 117 4.15 -14.96 -17.25
N ASP A 118 4.50 -15.22 -15.98
CA ASP A 118 4.68 -16.57 -15.44
C ASP A 118 3.42 -17.44 -15.55
N VAL A 119 2.24 -16.82 -15.59
CA VAL A 119 0.98 -17.53 -15.78
C VAL A 119 0.85 -18.06 -17.22
N ALA A 120 1.27 -17.26 -18.21
CA ALA A 120 1.30 -17.70 -19.61
C ALA A 120 2.24 -18.91 -19.80
N GLU A 121 3.39 -18.89 -19.15
CA GLU A 121 4.39 -19.95 -19.19
C GLU A 121 3.90 -21.25 -18.52
N SER A 122 3.04 -21.13 -17.51
CA SER A 122 2.51 -22.26 -16.73
C SER A 122 1.58 -23.17 -17.54
N GLY A 123 1.01 -22.69 -18.66
CA GLY A 123 0.00 -23.39 -19.45
C GLY A 123 -1.36 -23.59 -18.74
N MET A 124 -1.53 -23.01 -17.55
CA MET A 124 -2.81 -23.05 -16.82
C MET A 124 -3.75 -21.97 -17.34
N ALA A 125 -5.06 -22.27 -17.42
CA ALA A 125 -6.06 -21.25 -17.74
C ALA A 125 -5.96 -20.08 -16.74
N PRO A 126 -5.82 -18.80 -17.17
CA PRO A 126 -5.51 -17.65 -16.31
C PRO A 126 -6.47 -17.47 -15.15
N ILE A 127 -7.77 -17.59 -15.38
CA ILE A 127 -8.77 -17.48 -14.31
C ILE A 127 -8.66 -18.62 -13.29
N ARG A 128 -8.31 -19.82 -13.76
CA ARG A 128 -8.08 -20.96 -12.87
C ARG A 128 -6.82 -20.75 -12.03
N HIS A 129 -5.77 -20.18 -12.62
CA HIS A 129 -4.57 -19.77 -11.91
C HIS A 129 -4.91 -18.75 -10.83
N LEU A 130 -5.71 -17.72 -11.16
CA LEU A 130 -6.15 -16.73 -10.17
C LEU A 130 -6.84 -17.40 -8.98
N VAL A 131 -7.80 -18.28 -9.21
CA VAL A 131 -8.57 -18.94 -8.13
C VAL A 131 -7.71 -19.85 -7.26
N LEU A 132 -6.77 -20.58 -7.85
CA LEU A 132 -5.97 -21.58 -7.12
C LEU A 132 -4.73 -20.98 -6.44
N HIS A 133 -4.16 -19.94 -7.03
CA HIS A 133 -2.86 -19.38 -6.63
C HIS A 133 -2.90 -17.87 -6.52
N GLY A 134 -3.16 -17.16 -7.61
CA GLY A 134 -2.96 -15.73 -7.73
C GLY A 134 -3.72 -14.90 -6.70
N ALA A 135 -4.95 -15.28 -6.36
CA ALA A 135 -5.75 -14.58 -5.34
C ALA A 135 -5.15 -14.68 -3.93
N TYR A 136 -4.38 -15.75 -3.66
CA TYR A 136 -3.61 -15.92 -2.42
C TYR A 136 -2.22 -15.28 -2.46
N GLU A 137 -1.80 -14.86 -3.64
CA GLU A 137 -0.54 -14.15 -3.90
C GLU A 137 -0.73 -12.64 -4.04
N LEU A 138 -1.91 -12.12 -3.69
CA LEU A 138 -2.29 -10.70 -3.87
C LEU A 138 -2.28 -10.26 -5.34
N ARG A 139 -2.42 -11.18 -6.29
CA ARG A 139 -2.54 -10.79 -7.69
C ARG A 139 -3.92 -10.18 -7.95
N ASP A 140 -3.91 -9.09 -8.67
CA ASP A 140 -5.13 -8.40 -9.06
C ASP A 140 -5.79 -9.14 -10.26
N PRO A 141 -7.11 -9.29 -10.30
CA PRO A 141 -7.81 -9.98 -11.39
C PRO A 141 -7.86 -9.15 -12.68
N GLY A 142 -7.70 -7.85 -12.57
CA GLY A 142 -7.79 -6.87 -13.64
C GLY A 142 -7.65 -5.45 -13.11
N PRO A 143 -7.68 -4.43 -13.99
CA PRO A 143 -7.41 -3.04 -13.61
C PRO A 143 -8.46 -2.45 -12.66
N ASN A 144 -9.64 -3.05 -12.60
CA ASN A 144 -10.78 -2.53 -11.84
C ASN A 144 -10.90 -3.08 -10.41
N PHE A 145 -9.95 -3.92 -9.96
CA PHE A 145 -9.95 -4.47 -8.61
C PHE A 145 -8.52 -4.65 -8.09
N SER A 146 -8.18 -3.97 -6.99
CA SER A 146 -6.90 -4.15 -6.31
C SER A 146 -7.08 -4.98 -5.05
N ALA A 147 -6.50 -6.19 -5.06
CA ALA A 147 -6.50 -7.11 -3.93
C ALA A 147 -5.80 -6.51 -2.70
N PHE A 148 -4.67 -5.83 -2.92
CA PHE A 148 -3.93 -5.17 -1.84
C PHE A 148 -4.74 -4.07 -1.17
N LYS A 149 -5.36 -3.17 -1.95
CA LYS A 149 -6.17 -2.07 -1.39
C LYS A 149 -7.39 -2.60 -0.64
N TYR A 150 -8.00 -3.66 -1.17
CA TYR A 150 -9.14 -4.28 -0.50
C TYR A 150 -8.74 -4.82 0.88
N HIS A 151 -7.64 -5.57 0.98
CA HIS A 151 -7.12 -6.07 2.25
C HIS A 151 -6.68 -4.95 3.20
N LYS A 152 -6.06 -3.87 2.67
CA LYS A 152 -5.69 -2.70 3.47
C LYS A 152 -6.91 -2.01 4.07
N THR A 153 -8.01 -1.90 3.29
CA THR A 153 -9.24 -1.21 3.71
C THR A 153 -10.08 -2.08 4.65
N TYR A 154 -10.03 -3.39 4.50
CA TYR A 154 -10.83 -4.35 5.26
C TYR A 154 -9.93 -5.39 5.97
N PRO A 155 -9.33 -5.03 7.11
CA PRO A 155 -8.39 -5.90 7.84
C PRO A 155 -9.02 -7.22 8.31
N ASP A 156 -10.31 -7.24 8.59
CA ASP A 156 -11.07 -8.44 8.95
C ASP A 156 -10.97 -9.54 7.88
N VAL A 157 -10.92 -9.16 6.61
CA VAL A 157 -10.75 -10.09 5.49
C VAL A 157 -9.34 -10.67 5.47
N THR A 158 -8.35 -9.85 5.83
CA THR A 158 -6.96 -10.27 5.92
C THR A 158 -6.77 -11.27 7.06
N GLU A 159 -7.31 -10.97 8.23
CA GLU A 159 -7.27 -11.83 9.41
C GLU A 159 -7.95 -13.17 9.16
N ALA A 160 -9.06 -13.16 8.41
CA ALA A 160 -9.74 -14.38 8.00
C ALA A 160 -8.98 -15.21 6.95
N GLY A 161 -7.90 -14.68 6.35
CA GLY A 161 -7.12 -15.34 5.30
C GLY A 161 -7.91 -15.63 4.02
N VAL A 162 -8.96 -14.84 3.76
CA VAL A 162 -9.83 -15.01 2.60
C VAL A 162 -9.33 -14.13 1.45
N PRO A 163 -9.18 -14.66 0.21
CA PRO A 163 -8.80 -13.85 -0.92
C PRO A 163 -9.77 -12.69 -1.18
N ALA A 164 -9.23 -11.49 -1.41
CA ALA A 164 -9.97 -10.25 -1.56
C ALA A 164 -11.13 -10.33 -2.56
N ILE A 165 -10.84 -10.81 -3.78
CA ILE A 165 -11.84 -10.91 -4.86
C ILE A 165 -12.98 -11.88 -4.49
N LEU A 166 -12.68 -13.01 -3.88
CA LEU A 166 -13.70 -13.99 -3.47
C LEU A 166 -14.55 -13.46 -2.31
N HIS A 167 -13.93 -12.78 -1.35
CA HIS A 167 -14.68 -12.12 -0.28
C HIS A 167 -15.61 -11.04 -0.84
N TYR A 168 -15.06 -10.15 -1.69
CA TYR A 168 -15.83 -9.08 -2.31
C TYR A 168 -17.07 -9.60 -3.05
N LEU A 169 -16.90 -10.62 -3.89
CA LEU A 169 -17.99 -11.15 -4.70
C LEU A 169 -19.04 -11.92 -3.90
N ARG A 170 -18.65 -12.60 -2.82
CA ARG A 170 -19.57 -13.41 -2.01
C ARG A 170 -20.31 -12.58 -0.97
N HIS A 171 -19.67 -11.60 -0.39
CA HIS A 171 -20.15 -10.85 0.76
C HIS A 171 -19.99 -9.33 0.59
N GLY A 172 -18.79 -8.87 0.31
CA GLY A 172 -18.41 -7.48 0.35
C GLY A 172 -19.27 -6.56 -0.53
N LYS A 173 -19.65 -7.02 -1.73
CA LYS A 173 -20.54 -6.26 -2.61
C LYS A 173 -21.92 -6.03 -1.97
N ALA A 174 -22.48 -7.07 -1.34
CA ALA A 174 -23.77 -6.97 -0.64
C ALA A 174 -23.67 -6.13 0.65
N GLU A 175 -22.50 -6.13 1.29
CA GLU A 175 -22.18 -5.30 2.47
C GLU A 175 -21.87 -3.84 2.12
N GLY A 176 -21.93 -3.46 0.84
CA GLY A 176 -21.59 -2.11 0.38
C GLY A 176 -20.08 -1.79 0.40
N ARG A 177 -19.20 -2.81 0.54
CA ARG A 177 -17.77 -2.61 0.43
C ARG A 177 -17.37 -2.21 -1.00
N ARG A 178 -16.34 -1.40 -1.12
CA ARG A 178 -15.89 -0.88 -2.43
C ARG A 178 -14.77 -1.72 -3.00
N ALA A 179 -14.86 -2.01 -4.31
CA ALA A 179 -13.72 -2.43 -5.10
C ALA A 179 -12.90 -1.18 -5.47
N SER A 180 -11.59 -1.18 -5.18
CA SER A 180 -10.69 -0.09 -5.56
C SER A 180 -9.93 -0.47 -6.82
N LYS A 181 -9.79 0.46 -7.76
CA LYS A 181 -9.02 0.24 -8.98
C LYS A 181 -7.51 0.17 -8.71
N VAL A 182 -6.80 -0.57 -9.55
CA VAL A 182 -5.35 -0.57 -9.60
C VAL A 182 -4.88 0.85 -9.97
N GLY A 183 -3.87 1.38 -9.25
CA GLY A 183 -3.32 2.71 -9.56
C GLY A 183 -4.09 3.93 -9.03
N GLU A 184 -5.33 3.83 -8.54
CA GLU A 184 -5.96 4.93 -7.81
C GLU A 184 -5.19 5.16 -6.49
N GLY A 185 -4.76 6.41 -6.24
CA GLY A 185 -3.98 6.80 -5.07
C GLY A 185 -4.66 6.40 -3.74
N ALA A 186 -3.83 6.10 -2.77
CA ALA A 186 -4.27 5.88 -1.39
C ALA A 186 -4.57 7.21 -0.72
#